data_d7ea1214a35958b09637b3c953cdb4bf
#
_entry.id   d7ea1214a35958b09637b3c953cdb4bf
#
_cell.length_a   1.000
_cell.length_b   1.000
_cell.length_c   1.000
_cell.angle_alpha   90.00
_cell.angle_beta   90.00
_cell.angle_gamma   90.00
#
_symmetry.space_group_name_H-M   'P 1'
#
loop_
_entity.id
_entity.type
_entity.pdbx_description
1 polymer ?
#
loop_
_entity_poly.entity_id
_entity_poly.type
_entity_poly.pdbx_seq_one_letter_code
_entity_poly.pdbx_strand_id
1 'polypeptide(L)'
;RVYPAMQVIKFVPLALFVGLAGCATLPNSGPTGKQVERSALDPENEMPIRLVQVQAAADIPAPVSETPMAALADLAPPPTDMIGPGDVLDISIYEAGVTLFAGGSGASPGPLGQIGANPGVQAQKLPPSRVDDNGDISIPYAGRLRVMGRTVGEVETMVRQSLRGLSQNPQVLITLSQTITNSVIVSGEVARPGRLVLQTNRETLSDVIALAGGYRGNAKDLSLRVFRRSGSVDIPINDLIDTPALDVRAYPGDRLMLINNPRTYSVMGAPSVVQQIPFPRSKVSLAEAIATAGGSNPGLGDPAAIFVFRYVKDEQGAEVPVVYHLNMMKSGGYFLAQRFAMRDKDVLYIGNAAANQPSKVLALVSQLFSPLLSVTAAVQAVKN
;
A
#
# COMPACT_ATOMS: atom_id res chain seq x y z
N ARG A 1 11.25 89.32 -3.92
CA ARG A 1 11.87 88.03 -3.72
C ARG A 1 10.86 86.94 -4.10
N VAL A 2 11.02 86.39 -5.31
CA VAL A 2 10.20 85.32 -5.86
C VAL A 2 10.75 83.99 -5.40
N TYR A 3 9.94 83.20 -4.78
CA TYR A 3 10.30 81.87 -4.32
C TYR A 3 10.19 80.88 -5.50
N PRO A 4 11.11 79.84 -5.59
CA PRO A 4 11.09 78.90 -6.67
C PRO A 4 10.19 77.69 -6.26
N ALA A 5 8.86 77.82 -6.44
CA ALA A 5 7.90 76.75 -6.20
C ALA A 5 7.67 75.84 -7.41
N MET A 6 8.42 76.01 -8.51
CA MET A 6 8.08 75.37 -9.79
C MET A 6 8.98 74.25 -10.25
N GLN A 7 9.99 73.80 -9.42
CA GLN A 7 10.83 72.68 -9.78
C GLN A 7 10.47 71.31 -9.11
N VAL A 8 9.65 71.31 -8.06
CA VAL A 8 9.27 70.09 -7.34
C VAL A 8 8.25 69.24 -8.12
N ILE A 9 7.43 69.86 -8.99
CA ILE A 9 6.35 69.17 -9.73
C ILE A 9 6.90 68.27 -10.87
N LYS A 10 8.10 68.52 -11.39
CA LYS A 10 8.68 67.73 -12.49
C LYS A 10 9.32 66.40 -12.06
N PHE A 11 9.64 66.22 -10.78
CA PHE A 11 10.27 64.98 -10.28
C PHE A 11 9.27 63.96 -9.75
N VAL A 12 8.05 64.35 -9.44
CA VAL A 12 7.02 63.45 -8.92
C VAL A 12 6.62 62.34 -9.93
N PRO A 13 6.38 62.63 -11.24
CA PRO A 13 6.04 61.60 -12.20
C PRO A 13 7.20 60.64 -12.51
N LEU A 14 8.46 61.08 -12.43
CA LEU A 14 9.62 60.24 -12.66
C LEU A 14 9.84 59.25 -11.48
N ALA A 15 9.62 59.66 -10.24
CA ALA A 15 9.68 58.79 -9.08
C ALA A 15 8.54 57.77 -9.07
N LEU A 16 7.35 58.11 -9.60
CA LEU A 16 6.24 57.17 -9.73
C LEU A 16 6.50 56.10 -10.81
N PHE A 17 7.19 56.45 -11.90
CA PHE A 17 7.56 55.50 -12.96
C PHE A 17 8.66 54.52 -12.54
N VAL A 18 9.62 54.91 -11.71
CA VAL A 18 10.67 54.03 -11.18
C VAL A 18 10.09 53.05 -10.15
N GLY A 19 9.06 53.44 -9.39
CA GLY A 19 8.36 52.52 -8.46
C GLY A 19 7.58 51.39 -9.12
N LEU A 20 7.14 51.55 -10.36
CA LEU A 20 6.40 50.51 -11.10
C LEU A 20 7.30 49.42 -11.69
N ALA A 21 8.58 49.70 -11.92
CA ALA A 21 9.55 48.72 -12.42
C ALA A 21 9.98 47.70 -11.34
N GLY A 22 9.77 47.98 -10.06
CA GLY A 22 10.15 47.11 -8.93
C GLY A 22 9.18 45.95 -8.63
N CYS A 23 8.00 45.93 -9.29
CA CYS A 23 6.96 44.91 -9.01
C CYS A 23 7.37 43.48 -9.38
N ALA A 24 8.36 43.28 -10.25
CA ALA A 24 8.81 41.98 -10.70
C ALA A 24 9.70 41.22 -9.64
N THR A 25 10.21 41.96 -8.64
CA THR A 25 11.14 41.42 -7.64
C THR A 25 10.49 41.14 -6.26
N LEU A 26 9.19 41.40 -6.11
CA LEU A 26 8.52 41.15 -4.85
C LEU A 26 8.32 39.66 -4.60
N PRO A 27 8.55 39.17 -3.37
CA PRO A 27 8.34 37.77 -3.01
C PRO A 27 6.90 37.35 -3.30
N ASN A 28 6.76 36.16 -3.90
CA ASN A 28 5.47 35.60 -4.20
C ASN A 28 5.43 34.11 -3.83
N SER A 29 4.22 33.56 -3.59
CA SER A 29 4.05 32.16 -3.16
C SER A 29 4.04 31.18 -4.33
N GLY A 30 4.36 31.62 -5.56
CA GLY A 30 4.34 30.82 -6.77
C GLY A 30 3.54 31.45 -7.92
N PRO A 31 3.39 30.77 -9.05
CA PRO A 31 2.73 31.30 -10.23
C PRO A 31 1.23 31.54 -10.06
N THR A 32 0.70 32.48 -10.83
CA THR A 32 -0.75 32.67 -11.00
C THR A 32 -1.34 31.58 -11.88
N GLY A 33 -2.67 31.39 -11.85
CA GLY A 33 -3.34 30.39 -12.68
C GLY A 33 -3.00 30.52 -14.17
N LYS A 34 -2.98 31.74 -14.72
CA LYS A 34 -2.58 31.98 -16.11
C LYS A 34 -1.13 31.65 -16.43
N GLN A 35 -0.22 31.78 -15.47
CA GLN A 35 1.17 31.42 -15.64
C GLN A 35 1.34 29.89 -15.64
N VAL A 36 0.60 29.15 -14.78
CA VAL A 36 0.58 27.68 -14.79
C VAL A 36 0.06 27.15 -16.13
N GLU A 37 -1.06 27.72 -16.64
CA GLU A 37 -1.62 27.31 -17.92
C GLU A 37 -0.67 27.59 -19.09
N ARG A 38 -0.04 28.76 -19.14
CA ARG A 38 0.94 29.07 -20.18
C ARG A 38 2.13 28.13 -20.13
N SER A 39 2.68 27.91 -18.94
CA SER A 39 3.82 27.02 -18.78
C SER A 39 3.49 25.59 -19.17
N ALA A 40 2.27 25.11 -18.87
CA ALA A 40 1.84 23.77 -19.26
C ALA A 40 1.65 23.61 -20.79
N LEU A 41 1.32 24.69 -21.48
CA LEU A 41 1.07 24.70 -22.94
C LEU A 41 2.30 25.13 -23.75
N ASP A 42 3.42 25.45 -23.09
CA ASP A 42 4.64 25.89 -23.75
C ASP A 42 5.27 24.75 -24.56
N PRO A 43 5.40 24.86 -25.89
CA PRO A 43 5.99 23.82 -26.71
C PRO A 43 7.50 23.66 -26.52
N GLU A 44 8.18 24.65 -25.92
CA GLU A 44 9.61 24.59 -25.58
C GLU A 44 9.85 23.89 -24.22
N ASN A 45 8.80 23.43 -23.55
CA ASN A 45 8.92 22.77 -22.27
C ASN A 45 9.64 21.41 -22.45
N GLU A 46 10.74 21.19 -21.75
CA GLU A 46 11.48 19.91 -21.77
C GLU A 46 10.61 18.72 -21.39
N MET A 47 9.53 18.95 -20.65
CA MET A 47 8.57 17.95 -20.22
C MET A 47 7.21 18.19 -20.88
N PRO A 48 6.71 17.29 -21.75
CA PRO A 48 5.40 17.45 -22.38
C PRO A 48 4.29 17.29 -21.33
N ILE A 49 3.73 18.40 -20.91
CA ILE A 49 2.65 18.45 -19.92
C ILE A 49 1.29 18.45 -20.64
N ARG A 50 0.39 17.56 -20.22
CA ARG A 50 -1.00 17.56 -20.69
C ARG A 50 -1.88 18.37 -19.75
N LEU A 51 -2.43 19.49 -20.20
CA LEU A 51 -3.40 20.27 -19.46
C LEU A 51 -4.82 19.78 -19.73
N VAL A 52 -5.59 19.50 -18.68
CA VAL A 52 -6.99 19.07 -18.75
C VAL A 52 -7.84 20.08 -17.98
N GLN A 53 -8.74 20.78 -18.67
CA GLN A 53 -9.73 21.67 -18.06
C GLN A 53 -10.91 20.83 -17.58
N VAL A 54 -11.10 20.70 -16.26
CA VAL A 54 -12.19 19.93 -15.67
C VAL A 54 -13.48 20.77 -15.66
N GLN A 55 -14.30 20.62 -16.69
CA GLN A 55 -15.55 21.37 -16.86
C GLN A 55 -16.79 20.45 -16.82
N ALA A 56 -16.63 19.18 -17.12
CA ALA A 56 -17.67 18.16 -17.11
C ALA A 56 -17.22 16.90 -16.38
N ALA A 57 -18.15 16.02 -16.06
CA ALA A 57 -17.85 14.75 -15.41
C ALA A 57 -16.94 13.84 -16.27
N ALA A 58 -16.99 14.01 -17.59
CA ALA A 58 -16.13 13.27 -18.53
C ALA A 58 -14.65 13.65 -18.45
N ASP A 59 -14.34 14.86 -17.95
CA ASP A 59 -12.96 15.34 -17.80
C ASP A 59 -12.30 14.81 -16.51
N ILE A 60 -13.10 14.23 -15.61
CA ILE A 60 -12.59 13.62 -14.37
C ILE A 60 -11.89 12.32 -14.70
N PRO A 61 -10.63 12.14 -14.27
CA PRO A 61 -9.94 10.89 -14.52
C PRO A 61 -10.67 9.72 -13.84
N ALA A 62 -10.88 8.63 -14.58
CA ALA A 62 -11.49 7.42 -14.03
C ALA A 62 -10.74 6.98 -12.77
N PRO A 63 -11.43 6.50 -11.74
CA PRO A 63 -10.79 5.89 -10.60
C PRO A 63 -9.96 4.70 -11.09
N VAL A 64 -8.65 4.79 -10.92
CA VAL A 64 -7.76 3.66 -11.22
C VAL A 64 -7.74 2.79 -9.98
N SER A 65 -8.09 1.51 -10.14
CA SER A 65 -7.72 0.51 -9.15
C SER A 65 -6.20 0.42 -9.14
N GLU A 66 -5.57 0.75 -8.01
CA GLU A 66 -4.12 0.68 -7.85
C GLU A 66 -3.62 -0.77 -8.01
N THR A 67 -4.53 -1.73 -7.80
CA THR A 67 -4.27 -3.15 -7.99
C THR A 67 -5.02 -3.65 -9.24
N PRO A 68 -4.32 -4.01 -10.32
CA PRO A 68 -4.97 -4.69 -11.44
C PRO A 68 -5.59 -6.01 -10.95
N MET A 69 -6.87 -6.25 -11.24
CA MET A 69 -7.55 -7.49 -10.85
C MET A 69 -6.86 -8.77 -11.35
N ALA A 70 -6.07 -8.67 -12.43
CA ALA A 70 -5.29 -9.77 -12.99
C ALA A 70 -3.89 -9.92 -12.35
N ALA A 71 -3.52 -9.07 -11.38
CA ALA A 71 -2.15 -9.03 -10.86
C ALA A 71 -1.79 -10.27 -10.01
N LEU A 72 -2.78 -10.92 -9.40
CA LEU A 72 -2.60 -12.15 -8.64
C LEU A 72 -3.64 -13.19 -9.08
N ALA A 73 -3.18 -14.25 -9.75
CA ALA A 73 -4.06 -15.33 -10.18
C ALA A 73 -4.61 -16.09 -8.97
N ASP A 74 -5.93 -16.35 -8.96
CA ASP A 74 -6.54 -17.28 -8.01
C ASP A 74 -6.26 -18.72 -8.45
N LEU A 75 -5.12 -19.24 -8.02
CA LEU A 75 -4.70 -20.61 -8.30
C LEU A 75 -5.37 -21.56 -7.29
N ALA A 76 -5.80 -22.71 -7.78
CA ALA A 76 -6.24 -23.79 -6.89
C ALA A 76 -5.00 -24.34 -6.12
N PRO A 77 -4.94 -24.17 -4.78
CA PRO A 77 -3.84 -24.75 -4.01
C PRO A 77 -3.85 -26.26 -4.06
N PRO A 78 -2.68 -26.90 -3.88
CA PRO A 78 -2.62 -28.37 -3.79
C PRO A 78 -3.36 -28.88 -2.54
N PRO A 79 -3.56 -30.20 -2.43
CA PRO A 79 -4.06 -30.81 -1.21
C PRO A 79 -3.20 -30.41 0.00
N THR A 80 -3.84 -30.18 1.15
CA THR A 80 -3.15 -29.72 2.37
C THR A 80 -2.23 -30.77 3.00
N ASP A 81 -2.43 -32.03 2.68
CA ASP A 81 -1.64 -33.19 3.09
C ASP A 81 -0.55 -33.59 2.09
N MET A 82 -0.27 -32.72 1.09
CA MET A 82 0.85 -32.94 0.17
C MET A 82 2.18 -32.76 0.89
N ILE A 83 3.05 -33.75 0.73
CA ILE A 83 4.34 -33.87 1.41
C ILE A 83 5.45 -33.24 0.57
N GLY A 84 6.39 -32.57 1.23
CA GLY A 84 7.58 -31.99 0.60
C GLY A 84 8.79 -31.94 1.52
N PRO A 85 9.93 -31.43 0.99
CA PRO A 85 11.18 -31.34 1.75
C PRO A 85 11.03 -30.55 3.05
N GLY A 86 11.57 -31.12 4.13
CA GLY A 86 11.54 -30.52 5.46
C GLY A 86 10.33 -30.89 6.31
N ASP A 87 9.26 -31.44 5.72
CA ASP A 87 8.13 -31.97 6.50
C ASP A 87 8.57 -33.15 7.38
N VAL A 88 7.90 -33.31 8.51
CA VAL A 88 8.17 -34.44 9.44
C VAL A 88 6.93 -35.30 9.54
N LEU A 89 7.14 -36.58 9.28
CA LEU A 89 6.12 -37.62 9.29
C LEU A 89 6.22 -38.46 10.55
N ASP A 90 5.12 -38.62 11.28
CA ASP A 90 4.95 -39.64 12.31
C ASP A 90 4.32 -40.87 11.67
N ILE A 91 5.04 -41.98 11.70
CA ILE A 91 4.65 -43.21 11.03
C ILE A 91 4.37 -44.27 12.10
N SER A 92 3.15 -44.85 12.07
CA SER A 92 2.73 -45.95 12.92
C SER A 92 2.40 -47.17 12.05
N ILE A 93 2.98 -48.31 12.35
CA ILE A 93 2.75 -49.56 11.63
C ILE A 93 2.04 -50.50 12.58
N TYR A 94 0.90 -51.04 12.15
CA TYR A 94 0.11 -52.00 12.89
C TYR A 94 0.26 -53.37 12.20
N GLU A 95 0.74 -54.39 12.95
CA GLU A 95 1.01 -55.73 12.46
C GLU A 95 0.19 -56.75 13.26
N ALA A 96 -0.33 -57.76 12.58
CA ALA A 96 -1.01 -58.88 13.20
C ALA A 96 -0.12 -60.13 13.13
N GLY A 97 0.07 -60.82 14.24
CA GLY A 97 0.88 -62.04 14.30
C GLY A 97 2.36 -61.79 14.57
N VAL A 98 3.25 -62.37 13.79
CA VAL A 98 4.70 -62.16 13.92
C VAL A 98 5.07 -60.79 13.42
N THR A 99 5.59 -59.94 14.30
CA THR A 99 5.87 -58.56 14.05
C THR A 99 7.29 -58.32 13.58
N LEU A 100 7.47 -57.58 12.48
CA LEU A 100 8.76 -57.25 11.89
C LEU A 100 9.53 -56.21 12.75
N PHE A 101 8.78 -55.32 13.40
CA PHE A 101 9.32 -54.18 14.15
C PHE A 101 9.37 -54.40 15.67
N ALA A 102 8.91 -55.55 16.19
CA ALA A 102 8.90 -55.89 17.62
C ALA A 102 10.28 -56.33 18.14
N GLY A 103 11.28 -55.52 17.87
CA GLY A 103 12.61 -55.72 18.47
C GLY A 103 12.77 -54.83 19.70
N GLY A 104 12.43 -55.37 20.92
CA GLY A 104 12.89 -54.74 22.14
C GLY A 104 11.92 -54.41 23.26
N SER A 105 10.69 -54.89 23.27
CA SER A 105 9.98 -54.97 24.55
C SER A 105 10.55 -56.19 25.32
N GLY A 106 11.46 -55.89 26.27
CA GLY A 106 12.13 -56.88 27.08
C GLY A 106 11.12 -57.85 27.67
N ALA A 107 11.25 -59.13 27.29
CA ALA A 107 10.69 -60.20 28.05
C ALA A 107 11.31 -60.11 29.44
N SER A 108 10.62 -59.51 30.40
CA SER A 108 10.89 -59.73 31.80
C SER A 108 10.71 -61.27 32.03
N PRO A 109 11.69 -62.01 32.49
CA PRO A 109 11.47 -63.39 32.88
C PRO A 109 10.65 -63.41 34.16
N GLY A 110 9.33 -63.40 34.01
CA GLY A 110 8.40 -63.71 35.10
C GLY A 110 8.49 -65.26 35.36
N PRO A 111 8.28 -65.75 36.62
CA PRO A 111 8.41 -67.11 36.99
C PRO A 111 7.36 -67.95 36.28
N LEU A 112 7.85 -68.91 35.51
CA LEU A 112 7.22 -70.15 35.02
C LEU A 112 5.69 -70.11 34.79
N GLY A 113 5.24 -69.95 33.53
CA GLY A 113 4.00 -70.60 33.14
C GLY A 113 3.00 -69.79 32.32
N GLN A 114 3.32 -68.64 31.72
CA GLN A 114 2.44 -68.05 30.73
C GLN A 114 3.19 -67.56 29.49
N ILE A 115 3.30 -68.49 28.54
CA ILE A 115 3.57 -68.16 27.15
C ILE A 115 2.22 -67.56 26.63
N GLY A 116 1.90 -66.36 27.04
CA GLY A 116 0.82 -65.53 26.49
C GLY A 116 1.36 -64.77 25.31
N ALA A 117 1.57 -65.44 24.18
CA ALA A 117 1.55 -64.77 22.91
C ALA A 117 0.15 -64.15 22.76
N ASN A 118 0.00 -62.89 23.11
CA ASN A 118 -1.24 -62.16 22.88
C ASN A 118 -1.31 -61.99 21.36
N PRO A 119 -2.22 -62.67 20.63
CA PRO A 119 -2.35 -62.55 19.18
C PRO A 119 -3.11 -61.27 18.86
N GLY A 120 -2.74 -60.19 19.53
CA GLY A 120 -3.29 -58.87 19.31
C GLY A 120 -2.54 -58.11 18.22
N VAL A 121 -3.21 -57.14 17.60
CA VAL A 121 -2.57 -56.17 16.72
C VAL A 121 -1.55 -55.38 17.55
N GLN A 122 -0.28 -55.42 17.17
CA GLN A 122 0.75 -54.61 17.78
C GLN A 122 1.00 -53.37 16.94
N ALA A 123 0.97 -52.20 17.60
CA ALA A 123 1.30 -50.94 16.99
C ALA A 123 2.73 -50.53 17.28
N GLN A 124 3.53 -50.36 16.26
CA GLN A 124 4.88 -49.84 16.39
C GLN A 124 4.95 -48.44 15.83
N LYS A 125 5.23 -47.44 16.68
CA LYS A 125 5.53 -46.09 16.26
C LYS A 125 7.02 -45.97 15.92
N LEU A 126 7.32 -45.59 14.67
CA LEU A 126 8.68 -45.30 14.23
C LEU A 126 9.13 -43.91 14.75
N PRO A 127 10.45 -43.68 14.88
CA PRO A 127 10.96 -42.33 15.11
C PRO A 127 10.44 -41.37 14.05
N PRO A 128 10.20 -40.08 14.41
CA PRO A 128 9.76 -39.07 13.43
C PRO A 128 10.70 -39.05 12.23
N SER A 129 10.13 -39.17 11.03
CA SER A 129 10.90 -39.23 9.78
C SER A 129 10.81 -37.92 9.06
N ARG A 130 11.95 -37.20 8.96
CA ARG A 130 12.02 -35.94 8.20
C ARG A 130 12.24 -36.26 6.72
N VAL A 131 11.48 -35.55 5.86
CA VAL A 131 11.68 -35.56 4.41
C VAL A 131 12.96 -34.80 4.09
N ASP A 132 13.90 -35.45 3.40
CA ASP A 132 15.17 -34.85 3.03
C ASP A 132 15.03 -33.83 1.88
N ASP A 133 16.13 -33.14 1.54
CA ASP A 133 16.11 -32.11 0.50
C ASP A 133 15.85 -32.67 -0.90
N ASN A 134 16.05 -33.98 -1.10
CA ASN A 134 15.68 -34.68 -2.33
C ASN A 134 14.19 -35.05 -2.37
N GLY A 135 13.49 -34.93 -1.25
CA GLY A 135 12.10 -35.34 -1.12
C GLY A 135 11.90 -36.82 -0.80
N ASP A 136 12.88 -37.45 -0.16
CA ASP A 136 12.85 -38.86 0.21
C ASP A 136 12.75 -39.02 1.72
N ILE A 137 12.17 -40.14 2.16
CA ILE A 137 12.24 -40.62 3.55
C ILE A 137 12.90 -42.00 3.58
N SER A 138 13.52 -42.36 4.72
CA SER A 138 14.08 -43.67 4.94
C SER A 138 13.28 -44.41 6.03
N ILE A 139 12.74 -45.56 5.69
CA ILE A 139 11.96 -46.40 6.60
C ILE A 139 12.69 -47.72 6.76
N PRO A 140 12.91 -48.20 8.01
CA PRO A 140 13.49 -49.51 8.24
C PRO A 140 12.72 -50.60 7.46
N TYR A 141 13.44 -51.52 6.85
CA TYR A 141 12.96 -52.62 6.02
C TYR A 141 12.25 -52.20 4.70
N ALA A 142 11.65 -51.02 4.60
CA ALA A 142 11.04 -50.48 3.38
C ALA A 142 12.05 -49.74 2.50
N GLY A 143 13.20 -49.33 3.09
CA GLY A 143 14.25 -48.61 2.38
C GLY A 143 13.93 -47.10 2.17
N ARG A 144 14.48 -46.56 1.09
CA ARG A 144 14.33 -45.15 0.72
C ARG A 144 13.15 -44.97 -0.22
N LEU A 145 12.21 -44.09 0.14
CA LEU A 145 10.97 -43.85 -0.60
C LEU A 145 10.86 -42.37 -1.00
N ARG A 146 10.55 -42.13 -2.28
CA ARG A 146 10.31 -40.81 -2.81
C ARG A 146 8.89 -40.35 -2.48
N VAL A 147 8.76 -39.39 -1.55
CA VAL A 147 7.46 -38.92 -1.03
C VAL A 147 7.10 -37.49 -1.48
N MET A 148 8.05 -36.73 -2.03
CA MET A 148 7.82 -35.39 -2.48
C MET A 148 6.69 -35.31 -3.54
N GLY A 149 5.71 -34.44 -3.31
CA GLY A 149 4.55 -34.25 -4.20
C GLY A 149 3.48 -35.33 -4.06
N ARG A 150 3.60 -36.22 -3.07
CA ARG A 150 2.59 -37.23 -2.73
C ARG A 150 1.74 -36.77 -1.56
N THR A 151 0.51 -37.24 -1.51
CA THR A 151 -0.35 -37.09 -0.33
C THR A 151 -0.01 -38.12 0.73
N VAL A 152 -0.43 -37.86 1.97
CA VAL A 152 -0.24 -38.83 3.10
C VAL A 152 -0.80 -40.19 2.72
N GLY A 153 -2.00 -40.32 2.15
CA GLY A 153 -2.61 -41.56 1.76
C GLY A 153 -1.84 -42.34 0.66
N GLU A 154 -1.24 -41.60 -0.29
CA GLU A 154 -0.37 -42.22 -1.29
C GLU A 154 0.89 -42.82 -0.65
N VAL A 155 1.50 -42.08 0.30
CA VAL A 155 2.69 -42.56 1.00
C VAL A 155 2.37 -43.74 1.91
N GLU A 156 1.25 -43.78 2.62
CA GLU A 156 0.76 -44.92 3.36
C GLU A 156 0.69 -46.19 2.47
N THR A 157 0.14 -46.00 1.26
CA THR A 157 0.03 -47.09 0.28
C THR A 157 1.40 -47.55 -0.20
N MET A 158 2.34 -46.63 -0.45
CA MET A 158 3.71 -46.95 -0.87
C MET A 158 4.45 -47.75 0.24
N VAL A 159 4.37 -47.28 1.49
CA VAL A 159 5.01 -47.98 2.63
C VAL A 159 4.41 -49.36 2.81
N ARG A 160 3.08 -49.48 2.76
CA ARG A 160 2.39 -50.80 2.83
C ARG A 160 2.84 -51.73 1.74
N GLN A 161 3.01 -51.25 0.52
CA GLN A 161 3.49 -52.05 -0.60
C GLN A 161 4.94 -52.50 -0.41
N SER A 162 5.81 -51.64 0.09
CA SER A 162 7.24 -51.96 0.34
C SER A 162 7.43 -53.00 1.45
N LEU A 163 6.49 -53.07 2.39
CA LEU A 163 6.52 -54.05 3.48
C LEU A 163 5.82 -55.40 3.14
N ARG A 164 5.19 -55.49 1.96
CA ARG A 164 4.58 -56.75 1.51
C ARG A 164 5.62 -57.86 1.37
N GLY A 165 5.32 -59.05 1.92
CA GLY A 165 6.24 -60.16 1.94
C GLY A 165 7.21 -60.17 3.12
N LEU A 166 7.38 -59.05 3.83
CA LEU A 166 8.16 -58.91 5.05
C LEU A 166 7.28 -58.97 6.29
N SER A 167 6.08 -58.38 6.22
CA SER A 167 5.09 -58.36 7.28
C SER A 167 3.75 -58.95 6.80
N GLN A 168 3.01 -59.58 7.71
CA GLN A 168 1.66 -60.09 7.42
C GLN A 168 0.61 -58.96 7.55
N ASN A 169 0.07 -58.51 6.40
CA ASN A 169 -0.97 -57.52 6.32
C ASN A 169 -0.73 -56.22 7.13
N PRO A 170 0.41 -55.53 6.91
CA PRO A 170 0.71 -54.31 7.65
C PRO A 170 -0.30 -53.19 7.34
N GLN A 171 -0.83 -52.57 8.41
CA GLN A 171 -1.59 -51.31 8.29
C GLN A 171 -0.66 -50.16 8.65
N VAL A 172 -0.65 -49.15 7.82
CA VAL A 172 0.23 -47.98 7.98
C VAL A 172 -0.61 -46.75 8.18
N LEU A 173 -0.33 -45.99 9.23
CA LEU A 173 -0.91 -44.71 9.52
C LEU A 173 0.20 -43.66 9.53
N ILE A 174 0.05 -42.64 8.74
CA ILE A 174 1.01 -41.53 8.66
C ILE A 174 0.29 -40.21 9.01
N THR A 175 0.91 -39.40 9.87
CA THR A 175 0.46 -38.07 10.19
C THR A 175 1.60 -37.08 10.00
N LEU A 176 1.28 -35.84 9.52
CA LEU A 176 2.21 -34.75 9.44
C LEU A 176 2.35 -34.14 10.85
N SER A 177 3.48 -34.30 11.50
CA SER A 177 3.78 -33.72 12.81
C SER A 177 4.38 -32.31 12.68
N GLN A 178 5.09 -32.04 11.59
CA GLN A 178 5.57 -30.71 11.24
C GLN A 178 5.37 -30.48 9.74
N THR A 179 4.65 -29.42 9.40
CA THR A 179 4.32 -29.05 8.02
C THR A 179 5.05 -27.78 7.64
N ILE A 180 5.95 -27.87 6.67
CA ILE A 180 6.68 -26.75 6.08
C ILE A 180 6.16 -26.47 4.69
N THR A 181 5.89 -27.52 3.92
CA THR A 181 5.45 -27.44 2.53
C THR A 181 4.13 -26.72 2.39
N ASN A 182 3.11 -27.10 3.18
CA ASN A 182 1.79 -26.45 3.14
C ASN A 182 1.71 -25.28 4.13
N SER A 183 2.55 -24.29 3.94
CA SER A 183 2.61 -23.10 4.80
C SER A 183 2.91 -21.85 4.01
N VAL A 184 2.57 -20.72 4.62
CA VAL A 184 2.90 -19.36 4.14
C VAL A 184 3.74 -18.65 5.19
N ILE A 185 4.49 -17.62 4.78
CA ILE A 185 5.27 -16.79 5.68
C ILE A 185 4.60 -15.44 5.77
N VAL A 186 4.24 -15.00 6.97
CA VAL A 186 3.62 -13.71 7.23
C VAL A 186 4.58 -12.84 8.04
N SER A 187 4.74 -11.59 7.61
CA SER A 187 5.67 -10.64 8.22
C SER A 187 5.14 -9.20 8.16
N GLY A 188 5.86 -8.27 8.80
CA GLY A 188 5.49 -6.85 8.83
C GLY A 188 4.46 -6.52 9.89
N GLU A 189 3.52 -5.63 9.57
CA GLU A 189 2.54 -5.07 10.51
C GLU A 189 1.39 -6.04 10.82
N VAL A 190 1.74 -7.22 11.38
CA VAL A 190 0.80 -8.23 11.87
C VAL A 190 1.04 -8.51 13.34
N ALA A 191 0.01 -9.03 14.04
CA ALA A 191 0.12 -9.31 15.46
C ALA A 191 1.10 -10.44 15.77
N ARG A 192 1.14 -11.49 14.96
CA ARG A 192 1.99 -12.68 15.11
C ARG A 192 2.68 -13.01 13.80
N PRO A 193 3.84 -12.39 13.52
CA PRO A 193 4.62 -12.72 12.34
C PRO A 193 5.22 -14.13 12.48
N GLY A 194 5.38 -14.83 11.36
CA GLY A 194 5.97 -16.14 11.34
C GLY A 194 5.47 -17.01 10.20
N ARG A 195 5.76 -18.31 10.33
CA ARG A 195 5.24 -19.33 9.43
C ARG A 195 3.85 -19.78 9.90
N LEU A 196 2.88 -19.75 9.01
CA LEU A 196 1.52 -20.25 9.24
C LEU A 196 1.27 -21.46 8.36
N VAL A 197 0.81 -22.54 8.96
CA VAL A 197 0.37 -23.75 8.25
C VAL A 197 -1.07 -23.50 7.78
N LEU A 198 -1.32 -23.72 6.49
CA LEU A 198 -2.67 -23.67 5.94
C LEU A 198 -3.46 -24.90 6.37
N GLN A 199 -4.58 -24.69 7.05
CA GLN A 199 -5.44 -25.77 7.56
C GLN A 199 -6.30 -26.35 6.45
N THR A 200 -6.67 -25.52 5.48
CA THR A 200 -7.46 -25.91 4.32
C THR A 200 -6.85 -25.33 3.04
N ASN A 201 -7.26 -25.85 1.90
CA ASN A 201 -6.91 -25.28 0.59
C ASN A 201 -7.88 -24.18 0.12
N ARG A 202 -8.65 -23.59 1.04
CA ARG A 202 -9.65 -22.55 0.75
C ARG A 202 -9.34 -21.23 1.44
N GLU A 203 -8.35 -21.19 2.33
CA GLU A 203 -7.97 -19.99 3.06
C GLU A 203 -7.52 -18.90 2.09
N THR A 204 -8.09 -17.72 2.26
CA THR A 204 -7.78 -16.54 1.46
C THR A 204 -6.64 -15.73 2.07
N LEU A 205 -6.20 -14.68 1.39
CA LEU A 205 -5.19 -13.76 1.92
C LEU A 205 -5.65 -13.10 3.21
N SER A 206 -6.94 -12.71 3.28
CA SER A 206 -7.52 -12.11 4.49
C SER A 206 -7.62 -13.11 5.64
N ASP A 207 -7.96 -14.38 5.37
CA ASP A 207 -7.97 -15.44 6.37
C ASP A 207 -6.58 -15.63 6.99
N VAL A 208 -5.53 -15.63 6.16
CA VAL A 208 -4.15 -15.76 6.63
C VAL A 208 -3.76 -14.58 7.53
N ILE A 209 -4.17 -13.35 7.18
CA ILE A 209 -3.93 -12.17 8.04
C ILE A 209 -4.68 -12.34 9.37
N ALA A 210 -5.92 -12.82 9.35
CA ALA A 210 -6.69 -13.09 10.57
C ALA A 210 -6.04 -14.18 11.44
N LEU A 211 -5.55 -15.27 10.84
CA LEU A 211 -4.81 -16.33 11.53
C LEU A 211 -3.49 -15.82 12.15
N ALA A 212 -2.86 -14.82 11.51
CA ALA A 212 -1.71 -14.11 12.08
C ALA A 212 -2.08 -13.15 13.23
N GLY A 213 -3.33 -13.15 13.66
CA GLY A 213 -3.86 -12.30 14.74
C GLY A 213 -4.31 -10.93 14.28
N GLY A 214 -4.49 -10.73 12.98
CA GLY A 214 -4.88 -9.46 12.37
C GLY A 214 -3.70 -8.53 12.10
N TYR A 215 -4.00 -7.41 11.45
CA TYR A 215 -3.01 -6.36 11.18
C TYR A 215 -2.88 -5.38 12.35
N ARG A 216 -1.73 -4.71 12.44
CA ARG A 216 -1.46 -3.62 13.38
C ARG A 216 -1.47 -2.29 12.63
N GLY A 217 -2.07 -1.26 13.22
CA GLY A 217 -2.19 0.06 12.62
C GLY A 217 -3.51 0.29 11.90
N ASN A 218 -3.57 1.32 11.09
CA ASN A 218 -4.77 1.71 10.35
C ASN A 218 -4.81 1.06 8.98
N ALA A 219 -5.90 0.39 8.63
CA ALA A 219 -6.08 -0.27 7.34
C ALA A 219 -5.83 0.66 6.12
N LYS A 220 -6.15 1.95 6.25
CA LYS A 220 -5.94 2.97 5.20
C LYS A 220 -4.47 3.20 4.85
N ASP A 221 -3.55 2.92 5.78
CA ASP A 221 -2.12 3.15 5.66
C ASP A 221 -1.34 1.84 5.40
N LEU A 222 -2.04 0.71 5.31
CA LEU A 222 -1.44 -0.60 5.15
C LEU A 222 -1.65 -1.15 3.74
N SER A 223 -0.60 -1.76 3.22
CA SER A 223 -0.65 -2.55 1.99
C SER A 223 -0.10 -3.95 2.24
N LEU A 224 -0.78 -4.96 1.69
CA LEU A 224 -0.33 -6.33 1.67
C LEU A 224 0.52 -6.55 0.43
N ARG A 225 1.81 -6.82 0.61
CA ARG A 225 2.69 -7.28 -0.45
C ARG A 225 2.70 -8.80 -0.47
N VAL A 226 2.23 -9.36 -1.56
CA VAL A 226 2.20 -10.81 -1.80
C VAL A 226 3.32 -11.16 -2.75
N PHE A 227 4.24 -12.02 -2.30
CA PHE A 227 5.24 -12.64 -3.16
C PHE A 227 4.78 -14.05 -3.49
N ARG A 228 4.47 -14.30 -4.75
CA ARG A 228 4.05 -15.60 -5.26
C ARG A 228 4.94 -15.99 -6.42
N ARG A 229 5.65 -17.11 -6.31
CA ARG A 229 6.66 -17.54 -7.30
C ARG A 229 7.70 -16.44 -7.55
N SER A 230 7.83 -15.94 -8.78
CA SER A 230 8.76 -14.87 -9.18
C SER A 230 8.12 -13.47 -9.20
N GLY A 231 6.82 -13.36 -8.91
CA GLY A 231 6.09 -12.09 -8.93
C GLY A 231 5.83 -11.52 -7.56
N SER A 232 5.55 -10.22 -7.53
CA SER A 232 5.05 -9.54 -6.33
C SER A 232 3.95 -8.56 -6.70
N VAL A 233 2.96 -8.43 -5.82
CA VAL A 233 1.82 -7.53 -5.96
C VAL A 233 1.58 -6.83 -4.65
N ASP A 234 1.31 -5.53 -4.70
CA ASP A 234 0.91 -4.73 -3.56
C ASP A 234 -0.61 -4.52 -3.61
N ILE A 235 -1.31 -4.90 -2.57
CA ILE A 235 -2.76 -4.75 -2.43
C ILE A 235 -3.03 -3.88 -1.20
N PRO A 236 -3.60 -2.66 -1.35
CA PRO A 236 -4.05 -1.88 -0.20
C PRO A 236 -5.05 -2.69 0.65
N ILE A 237 -4.91 -2.67 1.97
CA ILE A 237 -5.77 -3.48 2.85
C ILE A 237 -7.25 -3.10 2.69
N ASN A 238 -7.57 -1.82 2.49
CA ASN A 238 -8.96 -1.43 2.23
C ASN A 238 -9.50 -2.01 0.92
N ASP A 239 -8.68 -2.09 -0.14
CA ASP A 239 -9.10 -2.67 -1.41
C ASP A 239 -9.32 -4.19 -1.27
N LEU A 240 -8.48 -4.88 -0.47
CA LEU A 240 -8.67 -6.28 -0.13
C LEU A 240 -10.00 -6.54 0.62
N ILE A 241 -10.38 -5.61 1.52
CA ILE A 241 -11.64 -5.69 2.29
C ILE A 241 -12.84 -5.34 1.41
N ASP A 242 -12.74 -4.28 0.60
CA ASP A 242 -13.86 -3.72 -0.17
C ASP A 242 -14.14 -4.50 -1.46
N THR A 243 -13.13 -5.24 -1.98
CA THR A 243 -13.21 -5.92 -3.28
C THR A 243 -12.92 -7.42 -3.14
N PRO A 244 -13.94 -8.27 -2.93
CA PRO A 244 -13.75 -9.71 -2.72
C PRO A 244 -12.96 -10.42 -3.83
N ALA A 245 -12.96 -9.89 -5.04
CA ALA A 245 -12.21 -10.46 -6.16
C ALA A 245 -10.67 -10.34 -5.99
N LEU A 246 -10.19 -9.47 -5.11
CA LEU A 246 -8.77 -9.35 -4.76
C LEU A 246 -8.35 -10.30 -3.64
N ASP A 247 -9.33 -10.82 -2.88
CA ASP A 247 -9.09 -11.76 -1.78
C ASP A 247 -8.99 -13.20 -2.29
N VAL A 248 -7.96 -13.44 -3.08
CA VAL A 248 -7.69 -14.75 -3.67
C VAL A 248 -7.18 -15.73 -2.62
N ARG A 249 -7.22 -17.03 -2.94
CA ARG A 249 -6.69 -18.08 -2.07
C ARG A 249 -5.19 -17.93 -1.87
N ALA A 250 -4.76 -18.12 -0.62
CA ALA A 250 -3.35 -18.24 -0.28
C ALA A 250 -2.78 -19.53 -0.90
N TYR A 251 -1.57 -19.45 -1.42
CA TYR A 251 -0.91 -20.57 -2.04
C TYR A 251 0.31 -21.01 -1.20
N PRO A 252 0.53 -22.31 -0.98
CA PRO A 252 1.71 -22.78 -0.27
C PRO A 252 3.00 -22.19 -0.82
N GLY A 253 3.83 -21.64 0.07
CA GLY A 253 5.06 -20.95 -0.29
C GLY A 253 4.88 -19.43 -0.52
N ASP A 254 3.67 -18.90 -0.47
CA ASP A 254 3.46 -17.45 -0.50
C ASP A 254 4.17 -16.77 0.67
N ARG A 255 4.70 -15.59 0.40
CA ARG A 255 5.23 -14.70 1.43
C ARG A 255 4.38 -13.43 1.46
N LEU A 256 3.74 -13.19 2.58
CA LEU A 256 2.83 -12.09 2.84
C LEU A 256 3.54 -11.08 3.74
N MET A 257 3.69 -9.86 3.28
CA MET A 257 4.31 -8.79 4.06
C MET A 257 3.35 -7.60 4.16
N LEU A 258 2.88 -7.30 5.36
CA LEU A 258 2.14 -6.07 5.61
C LEU A 258 3.12 -4.92 5.82
N ILE A 259 3.00 -3.92 4.97
CA ILE A 259 3.84 -2.72 4.98
C ILE A 259 3.01 -1.49 5.32
N ASN A 260 3.58 -0.61 6.15
CA ASN A 260 3.00 0.69 6.38
C ASN A 260 3.39 1.62 5.22
N ASN A 261 2.43 2.00 4.41
CA ASN A 261 2.61 2.82 3.21
C ASN A 261 1.51 3.90 3.16
N PRO A 262 1.56 4.92 4.04
CA PRO A 262 0.55 5.97 4.09
C PRO A 262 0.58 6.77 2.79
N ARG A 263 -0.58 6.91 2.17
CA ARG A 263 -0.76 7.78 1.01
C ARG A 263 -0.82 9.24 1.44
N THR A 264 -0.17 10.09 0.66
CA THR A 264 -0.08 11.53 0.95
C THR A 264 -0.32 12.35 -0.30
N TYR A 265 -0.75 13.59 -0.11
CA TYR A 265 -0.73 14.62 -1.15
C TYR A 265 -0.08 15.88 -0.61
N SER A 266 0.52 16.66 -1.50
CA SER A 266 1.16 17.92 -1.13
C SER A 266 0.26 19.09 -1.53
N VAL A 267 0.18 20.11 -0.67
CA VAL A 267 -0.56 21.34 -0.94
C VAL A 267 0.42 22.49 -1.07
N MET A 268 0.36 23.21 -2.20
CA MET A 268 1.30 24.28 -2.55
C MET A 268 0.60 25.50 -3.14
N GLY A 269 1.35 26.56 -3.37
CA GLY A 269 0.85 27.81 -3.93
C GLY A 269 0.34 28.78 -2.88
N ALA A 270 -0.92 29.20 -2.98
CA ALA A 270 -1.60 30.09 -2.05
C ALA A 270 -2.76 29.44 -1.29
N PRO A 271 -2.58 28.24 -0.66
CA PRO A 271 -3.53 27.73 0.31
C PRO A 271 -3.42 28.51 1.62
N SER A 272 -4.29 28.23 2.57
CA SER A 272 -4.11 28.73 3.93
C SER A 272 -2.86 28.15 4.61
N VAL A 273 -2.53 26.88 4.32
CA VAL A 273 -1.35 26.18 4.85
C VAL A 273 -0.68 25.35 3.74
N VAL A 274 0.63 25.55 3.53
CA VAL A 274 1.47 24.72 2.64
C VAL A 274 2.00 23.55 3.45
N GLN A 275 1.61 22.34 3.07
CA GLN A 275 2.03 21.12 3.80
C GLN A 275 1.81 19.84 2.97
N GLN A 276 2.44 18.77 3.40
CA GLN A 276 2.11 17.42 2.97
C GLN A 276 1.07 16.83 3.92
N ILE A 277 -0.02 16.32 3.39
CA ILE A 277 -1.18 15.84 4.15
C ILE A 277 -1.36 14.34 3.90
N PRO A 278 -1.37 13.50 4.95
CA PRO A 278 -1.74 12.09 4.81
C PRO A 278 -3.24 11.96 4.54
N PHE A 279 -3.63 10.94 3.78
CA PHE A 279 -5.04 10.66 3.52
C PHE A 279 -5.76 10.33 4.85
N PRO A 280 -6.83 11.07 5.21
CA PRO A 280 -7.61 10.76 6.42
C PRO A 280 -8.39 9.43 6.30
N ARG A 281 -8.67 8.99 5.09
CA ARG A 281 -9.37 7.74 4.75
C ARG A 281 -8.85 7.16 3.43
N SER A 282 -9.32 5.97 3.05
CA SER A 282 -8.88 5.28 1.82
C SER A 282 -9.15 6.05 0.53
N LYS A 283 -10.23 6.81 0.48
CA LYS A 283 -10.62 7.63 -0.68
C LYS A 283 -10.82 9.07 -0.22
N VAL A 284 -10.15 10.00 -0.88
CA VAL A 284 -10.22 11.44 -0.60
C VAL A 284 -10.57 12.15 -1.90
N SER A 285 -11.59 13.00 -1.87
CA SER A 285 -11.94 13.85 -3.01
C SER A 285 -11.10 15.12 -3.03
N LEU A 286 -11.01 15.77 -4.18
CA LEU A 286 -10.36 17.07 -4.31
C LEU A 286 -11.03 18.13 -3.43
N ALA A 287 -12.36 18.08 -3.28
CA ALA A 287 -13.08 18.97 -2.37
C ALA A 287 -12.62 18.79 -0.91
N GLU A 288 -12.49 17.55 -0.45
CA GLU A 288 -11.98 17.24 0.90
C GLU A 288 -10.51 17.66 1.05
N ALA A 289 -9.70 17.45 0.02
CA ALA A 289 -8.30 17.86 0.04
C ALA A 289 -8.15 19.39 0.16
N ILE A 290 -8.94 20.16 -0.60
CA ILE A 290 -8.99 21.60 -0.51
C ILE A 290 -9.47 22.05 0.89
N ALA A 291 -10.53 21.44 1.42
CA ALA A 291 -11.06 21.76 2.75
C ALA A 291 -10.04 21.47 3.86
N THR A 292 -9.34 20.34 3.79
CA THR A 292 -8.29 19.97 4.76
C THR A 292 -7.11 20.93 4.71
N ALA A 293 -6.79 21.49 3.53
CA ALA A 293 -5.76 22.52 3.36
C ALA A 293 -6.21 23.92 3.85
N GLY A 294 -7.44 24.04 4.35
CA GLY A 294 -8.02 25.32 4.77
C GLY A 294 -8.53 26.18 3.64
N GLY A 295 -8.69 25.62 2.43
CA GLY A 295 -9.17 26.31 1.25
C GLY A 295 -8.13 27.23 0.58
N SER A 296 -8.58 28.02 -0.38
CA SER A 296 -7.81 29.13 -0.97
C SER A 296 -7.68 30.24 0.05
N ASN A 297 -6.47 30.76 0.25
CA ASN A 297 -6.25 31.90 1.15
C ASN A 297 -7.03 33.15 0.63
N PRO A 298 -7.90 33.74 1.44
CA PRO A 298 -8.73 34.86 0.97
C PRO A 298 -7.95 36.08 0.49
N GLY A 299 -6.75 36.32 1.00
CA GLY A 299 -5.91 37.45 0.63
C GLY A 299 -4.90 37.17 -0.49
N LEU A 300 -4.63 35.91 -0.80
CA LEU A 300 -3.53 35.55 -1.70
C LEU A 300 -3.95 34.58 -2.81
N GLY A 301 -4.90 33.72 -2.56
CA GLY A 301 -5.26 32.62 -3.45
C GLY A 301 -6.37 32.99 -4.44
N ASP A 302 -6.40 32.28 -5.55
CA ASP A 302 -7.44 32.37 -6.57
C ASP A 302 -8.27 31.08 -6.60
N PRO A 303 -9.52 31.07 -6.14
CA PRO A 303 -10.38 29.88 -6.18
C PRO A 303 -10.72 29.42 -7.61
N ALA A 304 -10.52 30.29 -8.63
CA ALA A 304 -10.66 29.91 -10.03
C ALA A 304 -9.47 29.10 -10.54
N ALA A 305 -8.35 29.08 -9.80
CA ALA A 305 -7.08 28.51 -10.22
C ALA A 305 -6.65 27.35 -9.30
N ILE A 306 -7.46 26.31 -9.26
CA ILE A 306 -7.15 25.07 -8.54
C ILE A 306 -6.57 24.06 -9.52
N PHE A 307 -5.35 23.58 -9.25
CA PHE A 307 -4.65 22.63 -10.10
C PHE A 307 -4.28 21.36 -9.33
N VAL A 308 -4.35 20.21 -10.00
CA VAL A 308 -3.81 18.94 -9.51
C VAL A 308 -2.76 18.46 -10.50
N PHE A 309 -1.51 18.37 -10.04
CA PHE A 309 -0.41 17.80 -10.79
C PHE A 309 -0.29 16.34 -10.47
N ARG A 310 -0.27 15.48 -11.49
CA ARG A 310 -0.28 14.04 -11.37
C ARG A 310 0.47 13.38 -12.49
N TYR A 311 1.23 12.33 -12.19
CA TYR A 311 1.73 11.42 -13.21
C TYR A 311 0.68 10.35 -13.52
N VAL A 312 0.39 10.16 -14.80
CA VAL A 312 -0.58 9.17 -15.28
C VAL A 312 0.14 8.24 -16.25
N LYS A 313 -0.06 6.93 -16.10
CA LYS A 313 0.46 5.96 -17.07
C LYS A 313 -0.38 6.02 -18.33
N ASP A 314 0.29 6.14 -19.48
CA ASP A 314 -0.33 6.05 -20.79
C ASP A 314 -0.62 4.57 -21.17
N GLU A 315 -1.13 4.35 -22.36
CA GLU A 315 -1.45 3.00 -22.88
C GLU A 315 -0.19 2.12 -23.05
N GLN A 316 0.99 2.72 -23.16
CA GLN A 316 2.28 2.05 -23.25
C GLN A 316 2.92 1.81 -21.89
N GLY A 317 2.31 2.33 -20.79
CA GLY A 317 2.81 2.23 -19.42
C GLY A 317 3.85 3.30 -19.05
N ALA A 318 4.12 4.27 -19.93
CA ALA A 318 5.00 5.40 -19.64
C ALA A 318 4.29 6.44 -18.76
N GLU A 319 5.04 7.06 -17.84
CA GLU A 319 4.49 8.11 -16.97
C GLU A 319 4.46 9.45 -17.70
N VAL A 320 3.26 9.99 -17.86
CA VAL A 320 3.01 11.30 -18.49
C VAL A 320 2.53 12.29 -17.43
N PRO A 321 3.14 13.48 -17.33
CA PRO A 321 2.69 14.52 -16.44
C PRO A 321 1.38 15.14 -16.95
N VAL A 322 0.37 15.18 -16.09
CA VAL A 322 -0.94 15.75 -16.37
C VAL A 322 -1.27 16.80 -15.32
N VAL A 323 -1.75 17.94 -15.77
CA VAL A 323 -2.24 19.02 -14.93
C VAL A 323 -3.75 19.15 -15.13
N TYR A 324 -4.52 18.90 -14.08
CA TYR A 324 -5.96 19.11 -14.06
C TYR A 324 -6.26 20.49 -13.50
N HIS A 325 -7.01 21.30 -14.21
CA HIS A 325 -7.43 22.63 -13.79
C HIS A 325 -8.92 22.65 -13.46
N LEU A 326 -9.27 23.08 -12.28
CA LEU A 326 -10.64 23.19 -11.79
C LEU A 326 -10.94 24.63 -11.34
N ASN A 327 -12.08 25.17 -11.76
CA ASN A 327 -12.56 26.47 -11.36
C ASN A 327 -13.65 26.37 -10.29
N MET A 328 -13.31 26.71 -9.05
CA MET A 328 -14.23 26.70 -7.90
C MET A 328 -15.12 27.95 -7.79
N MET A 329 -14.91 28.96 -8.63
CA MET A 329 -15.83 30.11 -8.71
C MET A 329 -17.14 29.74 -9.42
N LYS A 330 -17.18 28.64 -10.13
CA LYS A 330 -18.39 28.10 -10.75
C LYS A 330 -19.06 27.09 -9.81
N SER A 331 -20.37 27.14 -9.62
CA SER A 331 -21.11 26.20 -8.76
C SER A 331 -20.92 24.75 -9.16
N GLY A 332 -20.82 24.46 -10.45
CA GLY A 332 -20.48 23.10 -10.95
C GLY A 332 -19.10 22.61 -10.51
N GLY A 333 -18.14 23.51 -10.25
CA GLY A 333 -16.81 23.15 -9.78
C GLY A 333 -16.80 22.39 -8.47
N TYR A 334 -17.70 22.71 -7.53
CA TYR A 334 -17.81 21.99 -6.26
C TYR A 334 -18.25 20.55 -6.45
N PHE A 335 -19.21 20.28 -7.34
CA PHE A 335 -19.65 18.92 -7.64
C PHE A 335 -18.57 18.11 -8.36
N LEU A 336 -17.84 18.75 -9.27
CA LEU A 336 -16.71 18.10 -9.95
C LEU A 336 -15.58 17.81 -8.98
N ALA A 337 -15.24 18.73 -8.06
CA ALA A 337 -14.26 18.51 -7.01
C ALA A 337 -14.63 17.35 -6.08
N GLN A 338 -15.92 17.17 -5.77
CA GLN A 338 -16.40 16.04 -4.97
C GLN A 338 -16.21 14.69 -5.66
N ARG A 339 -16.33 14.65 -6.99
CA ARG A 339 -16.13 13.43 -7.78
C ARG A 339 -14.69 13.16 -8.17
N PHE A 340 -13.85 14.19 -8.14
CA PHE A 340 -12.43 14.06 -8.48
C PHE A 340 -11.69 13.36 -7.34
N ALA A 341 -11.28 12.09 -7.54
CA ALA A 341 -10.53 11.32 -6.56
C ALA A 341 -9.05 11.73 -6.55
N MET A 342 -8.55 12.12 -5.37
CA MET A 342 -7.12 12.32 -5.13
C MET A 342 -6.38 10.99 -5.16
N ARG A 343 -5.10 11.02 -5.59
CA ARG A 343 -4.20 9.87 -5.62
C ARG A 343 -2.97 10.13 -4.75
N ASP A 344 -2.27 9.07 -4.42
CA ASP A 344 -0.98 9.19 -3.74
C ASP A 344 -0.01 10.05 -4.55
N LYS A 345 0.73 10.92 -3.85
CA LYS A 345 1.71 11.86 -4.41
C LYS A 345 1.14 12.96 -5.33
N ASP A 346 -0.18 13.15 -5.36
CA ASP A 346 -0.74 14.33 -6.02
C ASP A 346 -0.20 15.61 -5.42
N VAL A 347 -0.02 16.63 -6.26
CA VAL A 347 0.25 17.98 -5.81
C VAL A 347 -0.97 18.85 -6.10
N LEU A 348 -1.66 19.25 -5.04
CA LEU A 348 -2.72 20.26 -5.09
C LEU A 348 -2.07 21.64 -5.06
N TYR A 349 -2.22 22.38 -6.13
CA TYR A 349 -1.71 23.73 -6.23
C TYR A 349 -2.86 24.74 -6.32
N ILE A 350 -2.88 25.69 -5.41
CA ILE A 350 -3.81 26.82 -5.43
C ILE A 350 -3.08 28.04 -5.99
N GLY A 351 -3.51 28.50 -7.16
CA GLY A 351 -2.88 29.62 -7.85
C GLY A 351 -2.96 30.90 -7.05
N ASN A 352 -1.96 31.76 -7.21
CA ASN A 352 -2.00 33.11 -6.66
C ASN A 352 -2.99 33.99 -7.43
N ALA A 353 -3.73 34.82 -6.71
CA ALA A 353 -4.58 35.87 -7.31
C ALA A 353 -3.72 36.88 -8.09
N ALA A 354 -4.17 37.26 -9.26
CA ALA A 354 -3.46 38.23 -10.11
C ALA A 354 -3.27 39.59 -9.41
N ALA A 355 -4.19 39.96 -8.50
CA ALA A 355 -4.13 41.19 -7.72
C ALA A 355 -3.14 41.12 -6.52
N ASN A 356 -2.52 39.99 -6.25
CA ASN A 356 -1.65 39.81 -5.08
C ASN A 356 -0.39 40.69 -5.16
N GLN A 357 0.21 40.86 -6.33
CA GLN A 357 1.39 41.71 -6.53
C GLN A 357 1.08 43.19 -6.30
N PRO A 358 0.04 43.80 -6.94
CA PRO A 358 -0.35 45.15 -6.67
C PRO A 358 -0.74 45.40 -5.21
N SER A 359 -1.46 44.53 -4.56
CA SER A 359 -1.88 44.68 -3.17
C SER A 359 -0.70 44.70 -2.18
N LYS A 360 0.36 43.93 -2.42
CA LYS A 360 1.59 43.98 -1.63
C LYS A 360 2.32 45.32 -1.75
N VAL A 361 2.38 45.89 -2.97
CA VAL A 361 2.94 47.22 -3.18
C VAL A 361 2.10 48.28 -2.41
N LEU A 362 0.77 48.18 -2.50
CA LEU A 362 -0.11 49.10 -1.79
C LEU A 362 0.05 49.00 -0.27
N ALA A 363 0.20 47.77 0.27
CA ALA A 363 0.44 47.55 1.69
C ALA A 363 1.77 48.13 2.15
N LEU A 364 2.86 47.93 1.38
CA LEU A 364 4.16 48.53 1.66
C LEU A 364 4.12 50.05 1.63
N VAL A 365 3.46 50.63 0.62
CA VAL A 365 3.26 52.07 0.53
C VAL A 365 2.46 52.58 1.72
N SER A 366 1.37 51.94 2.09
CA SER A 366 0.56 52.31 3.26
C SER A 366 1.37 52.23 4.57
N GLN A 367 2.23 51.23 4.75
CA GLN A 367 3.10 51.12 5.92
C GLN A 367 4.15 52.26 5.98
N LEU A 368 4.70 52.66 4.84
CA LEU A 368 5.65 53.76 4.77
C LEU A 368 5.04 55.10 5.08
N PHE A 369 3.77 55.34 4.70
CA PHE A 369 3.09 56.61 4.91
C PHE A 369 2.25 56.69 6.21
N SER A 370 2.00 55.55 6.88
CA SER A 370 1.28 55.48 8.16
C SER A 370 1.87 56.38 9.26
N PRO A 371 3.21 56.46 9.47
CA PRO A 371 3.79 57.37 10.47
C PRO A 371 3.58 58.86 10.14
N LEU A 372 3.58 59.21 8.85
CA LEU A 372 3.39 60.61 8.42
C LEU A 372 1.96 61.11 8.69
N LEU A 373 0.95 60.25 8.55
CA LEU A 373 -0.44 60.57 8.84
C LEU A 373 -0.68 60.74 10.34
N SER A 374 0.01 59.97 11.18
CA SER A 374 -0.08 60.10 12.65
C SER A 374 0.59 61.38 13.17
N VAL A 375 1.67 61.85 12.55
CA VAL A 375 2.35 63.09 12.92
C VAL A 375 1.50 64.33 12.55
N THR A 376 0.83 64.31 11.39
CA THR A 376 -0.07 65.41 10.99
C THR A 376 -1.29 65.52 11.89
N ALA A 377 -1.86 64.39 12.35
CA ALA A 377 -2.94 64.35 13.31
C ALA A 377 -2.52 64.91 14.69
N ALA A 378 -1.32 64.55 15.15
CA ALA A 378 -0.77 65.05 16.41
C ALA A 378 -0.46 66.56 16.37
N VAL A 379 0.02 67.07 15.24
CA VAL A 379 0.27 68.53 15.07
C VAL A 379 -1.03 69.35 15.02
N GLN A 380 -2.12 68.78 14.49
CA GLN A 380 -3.44 69.45 14.54
C GLN A 380 -4.06 69.43 15.95
N ALA A 381 -3.84 68.35 16.72
CA ALA A 381 -4.32 68.24 18.10
C ALA A 381 -3.61 69.19 19.07
N VAL A 382 -2.39 69.66 18.80
CA VAL A 382 -1.62 70.63 19.61
C VAL A 382 -1.93 72.06 19.23
N LYS A 383 -2.64 72.32 18.09
CA LYS A 383 -3.01 73.68 17.62
C LYS A 383 -4.43 74.10 17.99
N ASN A 384 -5.19 73.26 18.62
CA ASN A 384 -6.50 73.60 19.26
C ASN A 384 -6.30 73.47 20.77
#